data_5e1072b7375a4aa1ff42065d58e5aa1a
#
_entry.id   5e1072b7375a4aa1ff42065d58e5aa1a
#
_cell.length_a   1.000
_cell.length_b   1.000
_cell.length_c   1.000
_cell.angle_alpha   90.00
_cell.angle_beta   90.00
_cell.angle_gamma   90.00
#
_symmetry.space_group_name_H-M   'P 1'
#
loop_
_entity.id
_entity.type
_entity.pdbx_description
1 polymer ?
#
loop_
_entity_poly.entity_id
_entity_poly.type
_entity_poly.pdbx_seq_one_letter_code
_entity_poly.pdbx_strand_id
1 'polypeptide(L)'
;MTSLKDENNDQLFNYTTVVLDNEELNTVLKERKSKENSFLIVVMPQFDLSGSEDNAKWDNSLMFFILDKTDYSDIKREQYIDIFVNTQKKAKAFVDKLIEDKSNHSGMFCNFLTWLKENSISVKPVWKLSSCNGWSIELNLDSNL
;
A
#
# COMPACT_ATOMS: atom_id res chain seq x y z
N MET A 1 -1.19 -8.09 8.36
CA MET A 1 -1.75 -7.33 7.21
C MET A 1 -2.95 -8.01 6.56
N THR A 2 -2.89 -9.30 6.29
CA THR A 2 -4.05 -10.06 5.80
C THR A 2 -5.21 -10.14 6.80
N SER A 3 -4.99 -9.79 8.06
CA SER A 3 -6.01 -9.78 9.10
C SER A 3 -6.83 -8.48 9.19
N LEU A 4 -6.53 -7.48 8.36
CA LEU A 4 -7.34 -6.26 8.29
C LEU A 4 -8.73 -6.56 7.75
N LYS A 5 -9.74 -6.12 8.49
CA LYS A 5 -11.15 -6.36 8.19
C LYS A 5 -11.89 -5.04 8.10
N ASP A 6 -12.97 -5.04 7.34
CA ASP A 6 -13.87 -3.90 7.21
C ASP A 6 -14.91 -3.87 8.36
N GLU A 7 -15.83 -2.90 8.28
CA GLU A 7 -16.91 -2.73 9.25
C GLU A 7 -17.84 -3.95 9.35
N ASN A 8 -17.92 -4.77 8.29
CA ASN A 8 -18.71 -5.98 8.23
C ASN A 8 -17.94 -7.23 8.66
N ASN A 9 -16.71 -7.07 9.17
CA ASN A 9 -15.78 -8.14 9.55
C ASN A 9 -15.27 -8.96 8.35
N ASP A 10 -15.39 -8.43 7.13
CA ASP A 10 -14.86 -9.04 5.92
C ASP A 10 -13.38 -8.65 5.73
N GLN A 11 -12.58 -9.58 5.23
CA GLN A 11 -11.16 -9.36 4.98
C GLN A 11 -10.96 -8.35 3.86
N LEU A 12 -10.17 -7.28 4.12
CA LEU A 12 -9.92 -6.22 3.13
C LEU A 12 -9.06 -6.70 1.96
N PHE A 13 -8.09 -7.56 2.25
CA PHE A 13 -7.14 -8.04 1.24
C PHE A 13 -7.12 -9.55 1.19
N ASN A 14 -7.34 -10.12 0.02
CA ASN A 14 -7.32 -11.55 -0.21
C ASN A 14 -5.96 -12.06 -0.71
N TYR A 15 -5.09 -11.15 -1.11
CA TYR A 15 -3.73 -11.45 -1.52
C TYR A 15 -2.77 -10.37 -1.01
N THR A 16 -1.72 -10.78 -0.35
CA THR A 16 -0.68 -9.89 0.17
C THR A 16 0.69 -10.47 -0.14
N THR A 17 1.57 -9.66 -0.69
CA THR A 17 2.95 -10.07 -0.97
C THR A 17 3.90 -8.88 -0.91
N VAL A 18 5.20 -9.19 -0.86
CA VAL A 18 6.29 -8.23 -0.99
C VAL A 18 6.96 -8.47 -2.34
N VAL A 19 7.25 -7.41 -3.07
CA VAL A 19 8.01 -7.45 -4.32
C VAL A 19 9.27 -6.60 -4.21
N LEU A 20 10.29 -6.94 -5.00
CA LEU A 20 11.59 -6.26 -4.94
C LEU A 20 11.55 -4.93 -5.69
N ASP A 21 10.88 -4.90 -6.83
CA ASP A 21 10.81 -3.73 -7.71
C ASP A 21 9.54 -3.73 -8.59
N ASN A 22 9.45 -2.77 -9.49
CA ASN A 22 8.31 -2.64 -10.40
C ASN A 22 8.24 -3.76 -11.45
N GLU A 23 9.36 -4.37 -11.80
CA GLU A 23 9.38 -5.48 -12.76
C GLU A 23 8.74 -6.72 -12.13
N GLU A 24 9.13 -7.05 -10.93
CA GLU A 24 8.53 -8.15 -10.17
C GLU A 24 7.05 -7.87 -9.86
N LEU A 25 6.70 -6.62 -9.54
CA LEU A 25 5.31 -6.20 -9.38
C LEU A 25 4.47 -6.55 -10.61
N ASN A 26 4.94 -6.18 -11.79
CA ASN A 26 4.22 -6.49 -13.04
C ASN A 26 4.07 -7.99 -13.25
N THR A 27 5.10 -8.77 -12.96
CA THR A 27 5.07 -10.24 -13.07
C THR A 27 4.02 -10.83 -12.15
N VAL A 28 4.02 -10.42 -10.88
CA VAL A 28 3.04 -10.87 -9.88
C VAL A 28 1.62 -10.51 -10.30
N LEU A 29 1.39 -9.27 -10.74
CA LEU A 29 0.05 -8.81 -11.14
C LEU A 29 -0.49 -9.55 -12.35
N LYS A 30 0.35 -9.91 -13.31
CA LYS A 30 -0.06 -10.70 -14.49
C LYS A 30 -0.58 -12.08 -14.10
N GLU A 31 -0.05 -12.67 -13.04
CA GLU A 31 -0.44 -14.00 -12.56
C GLU A 31 -1.72 -13.97 -11.71
N ARG A 32 -2.14 -12.80 -11.23
CA ARG A 32 -3.32 -12.69 -10.36
C ARG A 32 -4.62 -12.74 -11.14
N LYS A 33 -5.67 -13.20 -10.47
CA LYS A 33 -7.02 -13.31 -11.02
C LYS A 33 -7.97 -12.41 -10.22
N SER A 34 -9.03 -11.94 -10.88
CA SER A 34 -10.02 -11.06 -10.27
C SER A 34 -10.71 -11.65 -9.03
N LYS A 35 -10.82 -12.96 -8.94
CA LYS A 35 -11.37 -13.64 -7.75
C LYS A 35 -10.50 -13.49 -6.50
N GLU A 36 -9.24 -13.05 -6.66
CA GLU A 36 -8.30 -12.81 -5.56
C GLU A 36 -8.32 -11.34 -5.08
N ASN A 37 -9.16 -10.48 -5.67
CA ASN A 37 -9.27 -9.07 -5.29
C ASN A 37 -9.72 -8.93 -3.83
N SER A 38 -9.19 -7.94 -3.09
CA SER A 38 -8.18 -6.96 -3.49
C SER A 38 -6.80 -7.40 -3.07
N PHE A 39 -5.79 -6.84 -3.74
CA PHE A 39 -4.37 -7.11 -3.44
C PHE A 39 -3.77 -5.99 -2.59
N LEU A 40 -2.97 -6.36 -1.61
CA LEU A 40 -2.04 -5.46 -0.94
C LEU A 40 -0.62 -5.91 -1.30
N ILE A 41 0.12 -5.07 -2.00
CA ILE A 41 1.47 -5.37 -2.43
C ILE A 41 2.42 -4.34 -1.84
N VAL A 42 3.47 -4.81 -1.19
CA VAL A 42 4.50 -3.98 -0.59
C VAL A 42 5.74 -4.05 -1.47
N VAL A 43 6.24 -2.89 -1.90
CA VAL A 43 7.52 -2.82 -2.59
C VAL A 43 8.62 -2.74 -1.55
N MET A 44 9.70 -3.51 -1.76
CA MET A 44 10.86 -3.52 -0.87
C MET A 44 11.33 -2.08 -0.62
N PRO A 45 11.49 -1.66 0.64
CA PRO A 45 11.84 -0.28 0.95
C PRO A 45 13.20 0.12 0.39
N GLN A 46 13.27 1.36 -0.10
CA GLN A 46 14.53 2.05 -0.34
C GLN A 46 14.90 2.82 0.92
N PHE A 47 16.18 2.91 1.17
CA PHE A 47 16.68 3.71 2.28
C PHE A 47 17.97 4.42 1.87
N ASP A 48 18.05 5.70 2.22
CA ASP A 48 19.18 6.57 1.90
C ASP A 48 19.67 7.24 3.17
N LEU A 49 20.98 7.44 3.26
CA LEU A 49 21.58 8.20 4.34
C LEU A 49 21.55 9.69 3.99
N SER A 50 20.96 10.49 4.86
CA SER A 50 20.85 11.94 4.69
C SER A 50 21.36 12.69 5.93
N GLY A 51 21.61 14.00 5.78
CA GLY A 51 22.06 14.86 6.84
C GLY A 51 23.57 15.07 6.87
N SER A 52 24.07 15.78 7.90
CA SER A 52 25.49 16.02 8.13
C SER A 52 26.12 14.87 8.90
N GLU A 53 27.48 14.83 8.93
CA GLU A 53 28.22 13.80 9.66
C GLU A 53 27.80 13.69 11.14
N ASP A 54 27.44 14.81 11.75
CA ASP A 54 27.03 14.87 13.16
C ASP A 54 25.54 14.60 13.38
N ASN A 55 24.73 14.53 12.29
CA ASN A 55 23.29 14.36 12.37
C ASN A 55 22.77 13.52 11.19
N ALA A 56 23.40 12.40 10.96
CA ALA A 56 23.00 11.49 9.91
C ALA A 56 21.70 10.75 10.27
N LYS A 57 20.81 10.63 9.28
CA LYS A 57 19.53 9.93 9.39
C LYS A 57 19.37 8.96 8.24
N TRP A 58 18.71 7.85 8.51
CA TRP A 58 18.24 6.97 7.47
C TRP A 58 16.83 7.40 7.04
N ASP A 59 16.69 7.79 5.79
CA ASP A 59 15.41 8.06 5.15
C ASP A 59 14.94 6.77 4.46
N ASN A 60 13.84 6.22 4.93
CA ASN A 60 13.24 5.03 4.36
C ASN A 60 11.99 5.42 3.59
N SER A 61 11.93 5.05 2.32
CA SER A 61 10.76 5.24 1.48
C SER A 61 10.05 3.90 1.30
N LEU A 62 8.77 3.89 1.65
CA LEU A 62 7.90 2.72 1.51
C LEU A 62 6.83 2.98 0.48
N MET A 63 6.55 1.97 -0.34
CA MET A 63 5.47 2.02 -1.30
C MET A 63 4.60 0.79 -1.17
N PHE A 64 3.29 1.03 -1.14
CA PHE A 64 2.26 0.00 -1.13
C PHE A 64 1.34 0.18 -2.33
N PHE A 65 0.83 -0.91 -2.84
CA PHE A 65 -0.23 -0.90 -3.85
C PHE A 65 -1.45 -1.63 -3.33
N ILE A 66 -2.60 -0.99 -3.49
CA ILE A 66 -3.91 -1.57 -3.21
C ILE A 66 -4.67 -1.60 -4.53
N LEU A 67 -4.81 -2.79 -5.09
CA LEU A 67 -5.24 -2.97 -6.47
C LEU A 67 -6.30 -4.07 -6.58
N ASP A 68 -7.17 -3.88 -7.56
CA ASP A 68 -8.10 -4.90 -8.05
C ASP A 68 -7.77 -5.27 -9.49
N LYS A 69 -7.76 -6.55 -9.77
CA LYS A 69 -7.66 -7.06 -11.15
C LYS A 69 -8.97 -6.80 -11.87
N THR A 70 -8.89 -6.24 -13.07
CA THR A 70 -10.04 -5.82 -13.85
C THR A 70 -10.10 -6.59 -15.15
N ASP A 71 -11.24 -7.19 -15.44
CA ASP A 71 -11.54 -7.71 -16.77
C ASP A 71 -12.15 -6.59 -17.61
N TYR A 72 -11.45 -6.18 -18.65
CA TYR A 72 -11.85 -5.06 -19.50
C TYR A 72 -12.86 -5.42 -20.58
N SER A 73 -13.16 -6.70 -20.78
CA SER A 73 -14.03 -7.14 -21.88
C SER A 73 -15.46 -6.62 -21.79
N ASP A 74 -15.99 -6.46 -20.57
CA ASP A 74 -17.39 -6.08 -20.32
C ASP A 74 -17.55 -4.87 -19.39
N ILE A 75 -16.48 -4.13 -19.11
CA ILE A 75 -16.54 -3.05 -18.12
C ILE A 75 -16.95 -1.72 -18.73
N LYS A 76 -17.92 -1.05 -18.09
CA LYS A 76 -18.36 0.31 -18.42
C LYS A 76 -17.62 1.34 -17.58
N ARG A 77 -17.67 2.63 -17.99
CA ARG A 77 -17.01 3.72 -17.28
C ARG A 77 -17.44 3.83 -15.81
N GLU A 78 -18.70 3.67 -15.50
CA GLU A 78 -19.22 3.72 -14.14
C GLU A 78 -18.60 2.63 -13.26
N GLN A 79 -18.37 1.44 -13.81
CA GLN A 79 -17.74 0.32 -13.12
C GLN A 79 -16.26 0.58 -12.81
N TYR A 80 -15.57 1.32 -13.69
CA TYR A 80 -14.20 1.79 -13.41
C TYR A 80 -14.16 2.71 -12.19
N ILE A 81 -15.06 3.69 -12.16
CA ILE A 81 -15.15 4.63 -11.03
C ILE A 81 -15.44 3.87 -9.74
N ASP A 82 -16.32 2.87 -9.77
CA ASP A 82 -16.62 2.04 -8.61
C ASP A 82 -15.40 1.28 -8.10
N ILE A 83 -14.55 0.79 -8.99
CA ILE A 83 -13.28 0.14 -8.60
C ILE A 83 -12.39 1.12 -7.82
N PHE A 84 -12.24 2.35 -8.32
CA PHE A 84 -11.44 3.36 -7.64
C PHE A 84 -12.05 3.79 -6.31
N VAL A 85 -13.37 3.93 -6.22
CA VAL A 85 -14.06 4.25 -4.96
C VAL A 85 -13.89 3.13 -3.94
N ASN A 86 -14.07 1.89 -4.34
CA ASN A 86 -13.95 0.73 -3.44
C ASN A 86 -12.51 0.52 -2.96
N THR A 87 -11.55 0.62 -3.85
CA THR A 87 -10.13 0.50 -3.49
C THR A 87 -9.64 1.70 -2.68
N GLN A 88 -10.20 2.90 -2.90
CA GLN A 88 -9.90 4.08 -2.08
C GLN A 88 -10.32 3.88 -0.62
N LYS A 89 -11.49 3.31 -0.38
CA LYS A 89 -11.94 2.98 0.98
C LYS A 89 -10.97 2.03 1.68
N LYS A 90 -10.46 1.04 0.96
CA LYS A 90 -9.46 0.10 1.47
C LYS A 90 -8.11 0.77 1.72
N ALA A 91 -7.68 1.65 0.82
CA ALA A 91 -6.46 2.44 0.99
C ALA A 91 -6.55 3.34 2.22
N LYS A 92 -7.69 4.02 2.40
CA LYS A 92 -7.95 4.84 3.59
C LYS A 92 -7.92 4.00 4.87
N ALA A 93 -8.60 2.87 4.90
CA ALA A 93 -8.61 1.97 6.06
C ALA A 93 -7.20 1.49 6.41
N PHE A 94 -6.39 1.19 5.41
CA PHE A 94 -4.99 0.79 5.59
C PHE A 94 -4.15 1.91 6.21
N VAL A 95 -4.25 3.13 5.68
CA VAL A 95 -3.54 4.30 6.22
C VAL A 95 -4.00 4.62 7.63
N ASP A 96 -5.31 4.61 7.89
CA ASP A 96 -5.87 4.86 9.21
C ASP A 96 -5.33 3.84 10.23
N LYS A 97 -5.17 2.57 9.82
CA LYS A 97 -4.59 1.52 10.68
C LYS A 97 -3.11 1.77 10.97
N LEU A 98 -2.34 2.21 10.00
CA LEU A 98 -0.92 2.57 10.21
C LEU A 98 -0.80 3.71 11.23
N ILE A 99 -1.61 4.74 11.10
CA ILE A 99 -1.62 5.90 12.00
C ILE A 99 -2.07 5.48 13.42
N GLU A 100 -3.10 4.65 13.51
CA GLU A 100 -3.58 4.11 14.78
C GLU A 100 -2.50 3.29 15.49
N ASP A 101 -1.84 2.37 14.79
CA ASP A 101 -0.78 1.54 15.35
C ASP A 101 0.41 2.39 15.81
N LYS A 102 0.77 3.43 15.06
CA LYS A 102 1.78 4.41 15.47
C LYS A 102 1.38 5.11 16.77
N SER A 103 0.17 5.64 16.84
CA SER A 103 -0.32 6.44 17.97
C SER A 103 -0.47 5.62 19.24
N ASN A 104 -0.89 4.38 19.12
CA ASN A 104 -1.13 3.49 20.26
C ASN A 104 0.11 2.70 20.68
N HIS A 105 1.22 2.84 19.97
CA HIS A 105 2.43 2.03 20.15
C HIS A 105 2.11 0.53 20.20
N SER A 106 1.14 0.11 19.39
CA SER A 106 0.61 -1.25 19.35
C SER A 106 0.72 -1.85 17.95
N GLY A 107 0.48 -3.15 17.86
CA GLY A 107 0.52 -3.86 16.59
C GLY A 107 1.92 -4.37 16.22
N MET A 108 1.98 -5.12 15.13
CA MET A 108 3.19 -5.79 14.64
C MET A 108 4.29 -4.80 14.23
N PHE A 109 3.92 -3.59 13.89
CA PHE A 109 4.82 -2.57 13.34
C PHE A 109 5.08 -1.39 14.29
N CYS A 110 4.73 -1.51 15.57
CA CYS A 110 4.78 -0.37 16.48
C CYS A 110 6.16 0.30 16.56
N ASN A 111 7.23 -0.46 16.62
CA ASN A 111 8.59 0.10 16.67
C ASN A 111 8.99 0.77 15.35
N PHE A 112 8.57 0.20 14.24
CA PHE A 112 8.85 0.69 12.91
C PHE A 112 8.06 1.98 12.61
N LEU A 113 6.79 2.01 13.01
CA LEU A 113 5.90 3.14 12.75
C LEU A 113 6.17 4.36 13.63
N THR A 114 6.97 4.23 14.71
CA THR A 114 7.40 5.37 15.53
C THR A 114 8.05 6.47 14.69
N TRP A 115 8.75 6.10 13.63
CA TRP A 115 9.48 6.99 12.73
C TRP A 115 8.66 7.47 11.53
N LEU A 116 7.38 7.10 11.44
CA LEU A 116 6.53 7.50 10.34
C LEU A 116 6.27 9.01 10.37
N LYS A 117 6.57 9.66 9.24
CA LYS A 117 6.15 11.03 8.97
C LYS A 117 4.73 10.99 8.37
N GLU A 118 3.73 11.29 9.17
CA GLU A 118 2.33 11.24 8.72
C GLU A 118 2.06 12.19 7.55
N ASN A 119 2.71 13.36 7.55
CA ASN A 119 2.58 14.33 6.46
C ASN A 119 3.30 13.92 5.17
N SER A 120 4.08 12.86 5.18
CA SER A 120 4.69 12.29 3.98
C SER A 120 3.78 11.31 3.25
N ILE A 121 2.69 10.89 3.86
CA ILE A 121 1.76 9.93 3.27
C ILE A 121 1.11 10.53 2.04
N SER A 122 1.29 9.90 0.89
CA SER A 122 0.73 10.30 -0.38
C SER A 122 0.01 9.13 -1.02
N VAL A 123 -1.24 9.34 -1.41
CA VAL A 123 -2.07 8.31 -2.05
C VAL A 123 -2.41 8.78 -3.46
N LYS A 124 -2.03 7.98 -4.46
CA LYS A 124 -2.18 8.33 -5.88
C LYS A 124 -2.94 7.23 -6.62
N PRO A 125 -3.78 7.58 -7.59
CA PRO A 125 -4.46 6.58 -8.41
C PRO A 125 -3.48 5.81 -9.29
N VAL A 126 -3.76 4.54 -9.49
CA VAL A 126 -3.04 3.64 -10.38
C VAL A 126 -4.02 3.10 -11.41
N TRP A 127 -3.73 3.29 -12.69
CA TRP A 127 -4.59 2.91 -13.78
C TRP A 127 -3.89 1.97 -14.75
N LYS A 128 -4.54 0.87 -15.04
CA LYS A 128 -4.09 -0.13 -16.03
C LYS A 128 -2.67 -0.68 -15.80
N LEU A 129 -2.30 -0.87 -14.55
CA LEU A 129 -1.04 -1.53 -14.22
C LEU A 129 -1.23 -3.05 -14.30
N SER A 130 -0.79 -3.67 -15.40
CA SER A 130 -0.99 -5.12 -15.67
C SER A 130 -2.46 -5.55 -15.46
N SER A 131 -3.37 -4.78 -16.02
CA SER A 131 -4.84 -4.94 -15.88
C SER A 131 -5.35 -4.77 -14.44
N CYS A 132 -4.59 -4.11 -13.57
CA CYS A 132 -5.01 -3.78 -12.23
C CYS A 132 -5.22 -2.28 -12.06
N ASN A 133 -6.18 -1.90 -11.25
CA ASN A 133 -6.54 -0.53 -10.96
C ASN A 133 -6.72 -0.34 -9.46
N GLY A 134 -6.39 0.83 -8.96
CA GLY A 134 -6.53 1.17 -7.55
C GLY A 134 -5.64 2.32 -7.14
N TRP A 135 -4.87 2.14 -6.07
CA TRP A 135 -4.11 3.21 -5.45
C TRP A 135 -2.71 2.77 -5.04
N SER A 136 -1.75 3.66 -5.19
CA SER A 136 -0.45 3.53 -4.56
C SER A 136 -0.38 4.43 -3.33
N ILE A 137 0.31 3.97 -2.31
CA ILE A 137 0.55 4.71 -1.07
C ILE A 137 2.05 4.80 -0.88
N GLU A 138 2.56 6.02 -0.85
CA GLU A 138 3.96 6.30 -0.55
C GLU A 138 4.04 6.95 0.83
N LEU A 139 5.04 6.57 1.60
CA LEU A 139 5.31 7.19 2.89
C LEU A 139 6.79 7.11 3.25
N ASN A 140 7.22 8.00 4.12
CA ASN A 140 8.61 8.07 4.57
C ASN A 140 8.71 7.82 6.08
N LEU A 141 9.76 7.10 6.44
CA LEU A 141 10.16 6.85 7.81
C LEU A 141 11.56 7.43 8.00
N ASP A 142 11.70 8.30 8.98
CA ASP A 142 13.03 8.79 9.38
C ASP A 142 13.49 8.01 10.60
N SER A 143 14.69 7.45 10.54
CA SER A 143 15.32 6.86 11.70
C SER A 143 16.65 7.55 12.00
N ASN A 144 16.86 7.91 13.24
CA ASN A 144 18.18 8.32 13.70
C ASN A 144 19.08 7.09 13.86
N LEU A 145 20.29 7.24 13.43
CA LEU A 145 21.33 6.23 13.68
C LEU A 145 21.74 6.23 15.14
#